data_d28cb080d4bec1b171ab3f8cfbf4cfaa
#
_entry.id   d28cb080d4bec1b171ab3f8cfbf4cfaa
#
_cell.length_a   1.000
_cell.length_b   1.000
_cell.length_c   1.000
_cell.angle_alpha   90.00
_cell.angle_beta   90.00
_cell.angle_gamma   90.00
#
_symmetry.space_group_name_H-M   'P 1'
#
loop_
_entity.id
_entity.type
_entity.pdbx_description
1 polymer ?
#
loop_
_entity_poly.entity_id
_entity_poly.type
_entity_poly.pdbx_seq_one_letter_code
_entity_poly.pdbx_strand_id
1 'polypeptide(L)'
;KNGLIPVITTDFQTGDILMHGYMSKKSLKKTIETKEAYYWSRSRKKIWHKGKVSGFIQKVKEIKIDDDQDSIWLCVDIGDGASCHVGYRSCFYRSVTLGKIKNLKKLKLKFKKEKKIFNPKIVYKDEPQPTKL
;
A
#
# COMPACT_ATOMS: atom_id res chain seq x y z
N LYS A 1 -17.21 5.81 4.43
CA LYS A 1 -18.17 5.83 3.33
C LYS A 1 -18.04 4.55 2.53
N ASN A 2 -19.12 4.04 2.00
CA ASN A 2 -19.16 2.80 1.21
C ASN A 2 -18.70 1.56 1.98
N GLY A 3 -18.71 1.63 3.31
CA GLY A 3 -18.25 0.51 4.14
C GLY A 3 -16.75 0.25 4.08
N LEU A 4 -15.97 1.19 3.54
CA LEU A 4 -14.51 1.07 3.45
C LEU A 4 -13.85 2.02 4.44
N ILE A 5 -12.73 1.56 5.01
CA ILE A 5 -11.92 2.37 5.91
C ILE A 5 -10.51 2.53 5.29
N PRO A 6 -9.96 3.75 5.26
CA PRO A 6 -8.58 3.95 4.78
C PRO A 6 -7.56 3.35 5.73
N VAL A 7 -6.48 2.85 5.16
CA VAL A 7 -5.40 2.18 5.88
C VAL A 7 -4.07 2.78 5.46
N ILE A 8 -3.27 3.18 6.44
CA ILE A 8 -1.87 3.53 6.24
C ILE A 8 -1.03 2.37 6.77
N THR A 9 -0.14 1.85 5.94
CA THR A 9 0.72 0.73 6.30
C THR A 9 2.16 1.19 6.43
N THR A 10 2.78 0.87 7.55
CA THR A 10 4.18 1.23 7.84
C THR A 10 5.01 0.00 8.15
N ASP A 11 6.32 0.12 7.96
CA ASP A 11 7.29 -0.90 8.35
C ASP A 11 7.41 -0.92 9.87
N PHE A 12 7.24 -2.10 10.46
CA PHE A 12 7.35 -2.32 11.90
C PHE A 12 8.73 -1.90 12.46
N GLN A 13 9.81 -2.14 11.72
CA GLN A 13 11.17 -1.87 12.20
C GLN A 13 11.61 -0.42 12.00
N THR A 14 11.31 0.17 10.85
CA THR A 14 11.81 1.49 10.48
C THR A 14 10.81 2.61 10.67
N GLY A 15 9.53 2.31 10.71
CA GLY A 15 8.47 3.30 10.73
C GLY A 15 8.16 3.91 9.38
N ASP A 16 8.86 3.49 8.32
CA ASP A 16 8.62 4.00 6.98
C ASP A 16 7.20 3.72 6.52
N ILE A 17 6.59 4.71 5.88
CA ILE A 17 5.28 4.51 5.27
C ILE A 17 5.48 3.69 3.99
N LEU A 18 4.78 2.55 3.89
CA LEU A 18 4.91 1.63 2.77
C LEU A 18 3.83 1.84 1.73
N MET A 19 2.58 2.02 2.16
CA MET A 19 1.46 2.18 1.25
C MET A 19 0.24 2.74 1.95
N HIS A 20 -0.73 3.15 1.14
CA HIS A 20 -2.08 3.49 1.56
C HIS A 20 -3.05 2.55 0.82
N GLY A 21 -4.09 2.11 1.52
CA GLY A 21 -5.10 1.25 0.94
C GLY A 21 -6.43 1.40 1.64
N TYR A 22 -7.35 0.49 1.36
CA TYR A 22 -8.66 0.43 1.99
C TYR A 22 -8.96 -0.98 2.47
N MET A 23 -9.77 -1.08 3.52
CA MET A 23 -10.28 -2.35 4.00
C MET A 23 -11.79 -2.30 4.08
N SER A 24 -12.43 -3.40 3.68
CA SER A 24 -13.82 -3.68 4.01
C SER A 24 -13.87 -4.39 5.37
N LYS A 25 -15.07 -4.58 5.93
CA LYS A 25 -15.23 -5.37 7.16
C LYS A 25 -14.64 -6.76 7.01
N LYS A 26 -14.86 -7.41 5.86
CA LYS A 26 -14.36 -8.77 5.58
C LYS A 26 -12.84 -8.81 5.47
N SER A 27 -12.23 -7.85 4.76
CA SER A 27 -10.78 -7.83 4.64
C SER A 27 -10.10 -7.50 5.98
N LEU A 28 -10.69 -6.63 6.78
CA LEU A 28 -10.20 -6.34 8.14
C LEU A 28 -10.27 -7.60 9.02
N LYS A 29 -11.38 -8.31 8.98
CA LYS A 29 -11.54 -9.56 9.73
C LYS A 29 -10.49 -10.58 9.32
N LYS A 30 -10.26 -10.78 8.01
CA LYS A 30 -9.22 -11.68 7.51
C LYS A 30 -7.83 -11.25 7.99
N THR A 31 -7.53 -9.96 7.97
CA THR A 31 -6.26 -9.43 8.44
C THR A 31 -6.03 -9.74 9.92
N ILE A 32 -7.04 -9.53 10.74
CA ILE A 32 -6.94 -9.82 12.18
C ILE A 32 -6.73 -11.31 12.43
N GLU A 33 -7.48 -12.15 11.76
CA GLU A 33 -7.46 -13.60 11.98
C GLU A 33 -6.19 -14.27 11.45
N THR A 34 -5.73 -13.86 10.27
CA THR A 34 -4.57 -14.48 9.61
C THR A 34 -3.24 -13.84 10.02
N LYS A 35 -3.27 -12.63 10.55
CA LYS A 35 -2.08 -11.79 10.82
C LYS A 35 -1.31 -11.47 9.55
N GLU A 36 -1.98 -11.48 8.41
CA GLU A 36 -1.46 -11.05 7.12
C GLU A 36 -2.40 -10.01 6.53
N ALA A 37 -1.85 -9.03 5.80
CA ALA A 37 -2.65 -7.91 5.34
C ALA A 37 -3.53 -8.27 4.14
N TYR A 38 -4.82 -8.06 4.29
CA TYR A 38 -5.83 -8.16 3.23
C TYR A 38 -6.47 -6.79 3.06
N TYR A 39 -6.53 -6.31 1.85
CA TYR A 39 -7.13 -5.01 1.53
C TYR A 39 -8.35 -5.20 0.64
N TRP A 40 -9.13 -4.15 0.50
CA TRP A 40 -10.17 -4.08 -0.51
C TRP A 40 -9.64 -3.35 -1.74
N SER A 41 -9.62 -4.01 -2.87
CA SER A 41 -9.26 -3.37 -4.14
C SER A 41 -10.47 -2.63 -4.70
N ARG A 42 -10.43 -1.30 -4.72
CA ARG A 42 -11.53 -0.49 -5.26
C ARG A 42 -11.69 -0.65 -6.76
N SER A 43 -10.60 -0.82 -7.49
CA SER A 43 -10.61 -0.97 -8.94
C SER A 43 -11.13 -2.35 -9.36
N ARG A 44 -10.73 -3.42 -8.66
CA ARG A 44 -11.15 -4.80 -8.96
C ARG A 44 -12.41 -5.22 -8.22
N LYS A 45 -12.85 -4.42 -7.25
CA LYS A 45 -14.03 -4.67 -6.41
C LYS A 45 -13.99 -6.04 -5.74
N LYS A 46 -12.85 -6.37 -5.15
CA LYS A 46 -12.65 -7.64 -4.44
C LYS A 46 -11.61 -7.51 -3.34
N ILE A 47 -11.59 -8.49 -2.43
CA ILE A 47 -10.58 -8.60 -1.39
C ILE A 47 -9.25 -9.01 -2.04
N TRP A 48 -8.17 -8.39 -1.60
CA TRP A 48 -6.84 -8.59 -2.13
C TRP A 48 -5.88 -8.99 -1.00
N HIS A 49 -5.33 -10.20 -1.09
CA HIS A 49 -4.29 -10.67 -0.17
C HIS A 49 -2.96 -10.07 -0.63
N LYS A 50 -2.45 -9.10 0.11
CA LYS A 50 -1.21 -8.41 -0.24
C LYS A 50 -0.04 -9.39 -0.21
N GLY A 51 0.67 -9.48 -1.33
CA GLY A 51 1.84 -10.35 -1.47
C GLY A 51 1.54 -11.73 -2.03
N LYS A 52 0.28 -12.07 -2.29
CA LYS A 52 -0.08 -13.39 -2.83
C LYS A 52 0.63 -13.67 -4.17
N VAL A 53 0.70 -12.66 -5.05
CA VAL A 53 1.34 -12.79 -6.36
C VAL A 53 2.83 -12.43 -6.30
N SER A 54 3.17 -11.31 -5.65
CA SER A 54 4.55 -10.83 -5.57
C SER A 54 5.44 -11.65 -4.63
N GLY A 55 4.85 -12.40 -3.71
CA GLY A 55 5.58 -13.11 -2.66
C GLY A 55 5.93 -12.24 -1.45
N PHE A 56 5.66 -10.94 -1.50
CA PHE A 56 5.99 -10.01 -0.41
C PHE A 56 4.78 -9.79 0.50
N ILE A 57 4.46 -10.82 1.27
CA ILE A 57 3.35 -10.78 2.23
C ILE A 57 3.68 -9.79 3.34
N GLN A 58 2.65 -9.04 3.76
CA GLN A 58 2.76 -8.12 4.88
C GLN A 58 2.30 -8.84 6.16
N LYS A 59 3.25 -9.24 7.00
CA LYS A 59 2.95 -9.86 8.29
C LYS A 59 2.60 -8.78 9.30
N VAL A 60 1.38 -8.83 9.82
CA VAL A 60 0.87 -7.80 10.72
C VAL A 60 1.43 -7.98 12.11
N LYS A 61 2.06 -6.92 12.63
CA LYS A 61 2.59 -6.87 13.99
C LYS A 61 1.68 -6.10 14.93
N GLU A 62 1.01 -5.07 14.43
CA GLU A 62 0.12 -4.24 15.22
C GLU A 62 -0.91 -3.57 14.34
N ILE A 63 -2.12 -3.41 14.85
CA ILE A 63 -3.19 -2.64 14.20
C ILE A 63 -3.62 -1.55 15.17
N LYS A 64 -3.53 -0.30 14.74
CA LYS A 64 -4.00 0.85 15.52
C LYS A 64 -5.15 1.52 14.80
N ILE A 65 -6.09 2.05 15.57
CA ILE A 65 -7.24 2.78 15.05
C ILE A 65 -7.18 4.18 15.64
N ASP A 66 -7.45 5.19 14.83
CA ASP A 66 -7.43 6.57 15.31
C ASP A 66 -8.64 6.86 16.22
N ASP A 67 -8.63 8.01 16.91
CA ASP A 67 -9.58 8.26 18.00
C ASP A 67 -11.04 8.34 17.54
N ASP A 68 -11.32 8.81 16.35
CA ASP A 68 -12.68 8.81 15.81
C ASP A 68 -13.01 7.57 14.95
N GLN A 69 -12.11 6.61 14.92
CA GLN A 69 -12.30 5.27 14.31
C GLN A 69 -12.62 5.31 12.82
N ASP A 70 -12.00 6.23 12.10
CA ASP A 70 -12.20 6.38 10.66
C ASP A 70 -10.96 6.09 9.82
N SER A 71 -9.86 5.68 10.45
CA SER A 71 -8.65 5.23 9.74
C SER A 71 -7.88 4.19 10.54
N ILE A 72 -7.15 3.34 9.83
CA ILE A 72 -6.34 2.27 10.41
C ILE A 72 -4.87 2.53 10.12
N TRP A 73 -4.04 2.29 11.12
CA TRP A 73 -2.60 2.26 10.98
C TRP A 73 -2.13 0.81 11.17
N LEU A 74 -1.63 0.21 10.09
CA LEU A 74 -1.18 -1.16 10.06
C LEU A 74 0.35 -1.20 10.12
N CYS A 75 0.89 -1.82 11.17
CA CYS A 75 2.35 -2.00 11.30
C CYS A 75 2.70 -3.41 10.86
N VAL A 76 3.54 -3.54 9.83
CA VAL A 76 3.83 -4.82 9.21
C VAL A 76 5.32 -5.10 9.10
N ASP A 77 5.67 -6.39 9.04
CA ASP A 77 7.01 -6.85 8.72
C ASP A 77 6.98 -7.40 7.30
N ILE A 78 7.77 -6.81 6.42
CA ILE A 78 7.95 -7.27 5.05
C ILE A 78 9.41 -7.68 4.76
N GLY A 79 10.26 -7.67 5.80
CA GLY A 79 11.69 -7.95 5.63
C GLY A 79 12.30 -6.97 4.62
N ASP A 80 13.02 -7.50 3.64
CA ASP A 80 13.61 -6.71 2.55
C ASP A 80 12.70 -6.62 1.33
N GLY A 81 11.41 -6.92 1.50
CA GLY A 81 10.45 -6.94 0.41
C GLY A 81 9.95 -5.58 -0.04
N ALA A 82 8.99 -5.60 -0.95
CA ALA A 82 8.39 -4.40 -1.53
C ALA A 82 6.88 -4.40 -1.30
N SER A 83 6.32 -3.21 -1.05
CA SER A 83 4.87 -3.01 -0.92
C SER A 83 4.26 -2.39 -2.17
N CYS A 84 5.04 -1.68 -2.97
CA CYS A 84 4.56 -1.04 -4.18
C CYS A 84 4.46 -2.05 -5.33
N HIS A 85 3.33 -2.06 -6.03
CA HIS A 85 3.12 -2.95 -7.20
C HIS A 85 4.07 -2.63 -8.37
N VAL A 86 4.68 -1.45 -8.37
CA VAL A 86 5.69 -1.05 -9.37
C VAL A 86 7.08 -1.62 -9.05
N GLY A 87 7.26 -2.17 -7.84
CA GLY A 87 8.49 -2.85 -7.43
C GLY A 87 9.33 -2.13 -6.41
N TYR A 88 8.96 -0.92 -6.02
CA TYR A 88 9.65 -0.19 -4.95
C TYR A 88 9.22 -0.70 -3.57
N ARG A 89 10.11 -0.56 -2.58
CA ARG A 89 9.78 -0.93 -1.20
C ARG A 89 8.55 -0.18 -0.70
N SER A 90 8.47 1.12 -0.96
CA SER A 90 7.34 1.98 -0.60
C SER A 90 6.63 2.48 -1.84
N CYS A 91 5.31 2.64 -1.74
CA CYS A 91 4.53 3.33 -2.76
C CYS A 91 4.83 4.83 -2.80
N PHE A 92 5.45 5.36 -1.76
CA PHE A 92 5.78 6.79 -1.64
C PHE A 92 7.22 7.05 -2.07
N TYR A 93 7.54 6.71 -3.32
CA TYR A 93 8.88 6.84 -3.90
C TYR A 93 9.06 8.10 -4.75
N ARG A 94 8.07 8.97 -4.79
CA ARG A 94 8.09 10.24 -5.52
C ARG A 94 7.73 11.39 -4.59
N SER A 95 8.28 12.54 -4.82
CA SER A 95 7.97 13.73 -4.05
C SER A 95 7.58 14.90 -4.94
N VAL A 96 6.87 15.84 -4.35
CA VAL A 96 6.44 17.08 -5.01
C VAL A 96 7.34 18.21 -4.50
N THR A 97 7.85 19.01 -5.42
CA THR A 97 8.63 20.19 -5.07
C THR A 97 7.71 21.24 -4.48
N LEU A 98 8.07 21.76 -3.30
CA LEU A 98 7.31 22.80 -2.63
C LEU A 98 7.64 24.18 -3.20
N GLY A 99 6.65 25.06 -3.23
CA GLY A 99 6.76 26.43 -3.72
C GLY A 99 5.56 26.83 -4.54
N LYS A 100 5.68 27.96 -5.23
CA LYS A 100 4.60 28.47 -6.08
C LYS A 100 4.42 27.58 -7.30
N ILE A 101 3.18 27.29 -7.64
CA ILE A 101 2.82 26.51 -8.81
C ILE A 101 1.83 27.30 -9.67
N LYS A 102 1.95 27.17 -10.99
CA LYS A 102 1.01 27.82 -11.93
C LYS A 102 -0.20 26.92 -12.20
N ASN A 103 -0.01 25.61 -12.23
CA ASN A 103 -1.05 24.66 -12.57
C ASN A 103 -0.69 23.28 -11.99
N LEU A 104 -1.64 22.66 -11.30
CA LEU A 104 -1.45 21.31 -10.72
C LEU A 104 -1.09 20.26 -11.77
N LYS A 105 -1.61 20.42 -13.01
CA LYS A 105 -1.30 19.49 -14.09
C LYS A 105 0.17 19.54 -14.54
N LYS A 106 0.89 20.60 -14.20
CA LYS A 106 2.30 20.78 -14.57
C LYS A 106 3.27 20.42 -13.46
N LEU A 107 2.78 19.83 -12.36
CA LEU A 107 3.63 19.34 -11.29
C LEU A 107 4.54 18.23 -11.80
N LYS A 108 5.83 18.36 -11.49
CA LYS A 108 6.80 17.30 -11.75
C LYS A 108 7.06 16.53 -10.47
N LEU A 109 7.04 15.21 -10.57
CA LEU A 109 7.32 14.33 -9.46
C LEU A 109 8.79 13.92 -9.50
N LYS A 110 9.48 14.11 -8.38
CA LYS A 110 10.88 13.69 -8.24
C LYS A 110 10.94 12.28 -7.69
N PHE A 111 11.71 11.43 -8.33
CA PHE A 111 11.94 10.08 -7.84
C PHE A 111 13.00 10.11 -6.74
N LYS A 112 12.75 9.35 -5.66
CA LYS A 112 13.79 9.02 -4.71
C LYS A 112 14.78 8.06 -5.37
N LYS A 113 16.05 8.13 -4.96
CA LYS A 113 17.10 7.25 -5.49
C LYS A 113 16.97 5.84 -4.89
N GLU A 114 15.90 5.14 -5.21
CA GLU A 114 15.67 3.79 -4.76
C GLU A 114 15.60 2.85 -5.95
N LYS A 115 16.13 1.65 -5.77
CA LYS A 115 16.04 0.61 -6.79
C LYS A 115 14.74 -0.15 -6.61
N LYS A 116 14.17 -0.61 -7.71
CA LYS A 116 13.05 -1.55 -7.66
C LYS A 116 13.52 -2.87 -7.06
N ILE A 117 12.70 -3.44 -6.17
CA ILE A 117 12.95 -4.75 -5.55
C ILE A 117 12.59 -5.87 -6.53
N PHE A 118 11.57 -5.64 -7.39
CA PHE A 118 11.17 -6.60 -8.42
C PHE A 118 10.72 -5.88 -9.70
N ASN A 119 10.62 -6.64 -10.80
CA ASN A 119 10.08 -6.13 -12.07
C ASN A 119 8.57 -6.48 -12.15
N PRO A 120 7.67 -5.47 -12.15
CA PRO A 120 6.23 -5.73 -12.16
C PRO A 120 5.75 -6.43 -13.44
N LYS A 121 6.44 -6.26 -14.57
CA LYS A 121 6.10 -6.94 -15.81
C LYS A 121 6.30 -8.46 -15.70
N ILE A 122 7.21 -8.90 -14.86
CA ILE A 122 7.46 -10.33 -14.62
C ILE A 122 6.51 -10.86 -13.54
N VAL A 123 6.41 -10.18 -12.41
CA VAL A 123 5.64 -10.64 -11.24
C VAL A 123 4.14 -10.65 -11.53
N TYR A 124 3.63 -9.62 -12.21
CA TYR A 124 2.20 -9.43 -12.46
C TYR A 124 1.80 -9.68 -13.92
N LYS A 125 2.57 -10.49 -14.65
CA LYS A 125 2.33 -10.74 -16.09
C LYS A 125 0.93 -11.29 -16.38
N ASP A 126 0.37 -12.08 -15.45
CA ASP A 126 -0.94 -12.72 -15.59
C ASP A 126 -2.04 -12.02 -14.78
N GLU A 127 -1.75 -10.83 -14.24
CA GLU A 127 -2.67 -10.06 -13.41
C GLU A 127 -3.10 -8.77 -14.10
N PRO A 128 -4.35 -8.33 -13.86
CA PRO A 128 -4.80 -7.03 -14.37
C PRO A 128 -3.93 -5.92 -13.78
N GLN A 129 -3.57 -4.94 -14.62
CA GLN A 129 -2.81 -3.80 -14.13
C GLN A 129 -3.67 -2.95 -13.19
N PRO A 130 -3.09 -2.43 -12.08
CA PRO A 130 -3.81 -1.53 -11.19
C PRO A 130 -4.25 -0.27 -11.91
N THR A 131 -5.40 0.27 -11.53
CA THR A 131 -5.91 1.51 -12.11
C THR A 131 -5.02 2.68 -11.69
N LYS A 132 -4.64 3.49 -12.66
CA LYS A 132 -3.97 4.77 -12.40
C LYS A 132 -5.00 5.81 -12.02
N LEU A 133 -4.64 6.69 -11.11
CA LEU A 133 -5.46 7.84 -10.79
C LEU A 133 -5.40 8.90 -11.91
#